data_3d73a5f6e7b6d13f062f7ee9d8b30006
#
_entry.id   3d73a5f6e7b6d13f062f7ee9d8b30006
#
_cell.length_a   1.000
_cell.length_b   1.000
_cell.length_c   1.000
_cell.angle_alpha   90.00
_cell.angle_beta   90.00
_cell.angle_gamma   90.00
#
_symmetry.space_group_name_H-M   'P 1'
#
loop_
_entity.id
_entity.type
_entity.pdbx_description
1 polymer ?
#
loop_
_entity_poly.entity_id
_entity_poly.type
_entity_poly.pdbx_seq_one_letter_code
_entity_poly.pdbx_strand_id
1 'polypeptide(L)'
;MAGGGHNGLVAAAYLARAGRRVLVLERLDHAGGLAISARAFPGVDVRLSRYSYLVSLLPTKIVQDLGLGLELRRRRYASYTPKDGTGLLVDNEDEARTAESFRNVTGGDADHKAWRDFYAMVARTARALAPTLLQPLPTRADVERLVGPEAWRDLFARPVGQAVDERFGDDTVRGVVLTDALIGTFADPAADLAANRCFLYHVIGDGTGEWNVPVGGMGAVSGAIEAAARRAGAEITTGAEIVGIAPSGEVTFRTGDGEHTVTGGRVLVNLPPAVLDRVLGRSADVPEGAQLKVNMVLSRLPRLRDASVDPRAAFSGTFHINEGRDQLAAAHAQATRGEIPRLPPAEVYCHSLTDPSILGPELRGRAETMTLFGLHMPARLFRADPEGAREAALRATFASLDRVLAEPIEDCLLRAPDGTPCVEVRTPVDLENEAGLPGGHIFHRDLSWPYTEQGSGWGVESEHERILLCGAGARRGGGVSGIPGHNAAMAVLTA
;
A
#
# COMPACT_ATOMS: atom_id res chain seq x y z
N MET A 1 -17.59 15.18 6.31
CA MET A 1 -16.59 14.16 5.95
C MET A 1 -16.20 13.42 7.21
N ALA A 2 -16.38 12.12 7.20
CA ALA A 2 -16.04 11.24 8.32
C ALA A 2 -14.67 10.60 8.10
N GLY A 3 -13.63 11.16 8.73
CA GLY A 3 -12.23 10.78 8.61
C GLY A 3 -11.43 11.64 7.62
N GLY A 4 -10.28 12.16 8.09
CA GLY A 4 -9.36 13.05 7.40
C GLY A 4 -8.18 12.35 6.73
N GLY A 5 -8.27 11.07 6.38
CA GLY A 5 -7.26 10.40 5.56
C GLY A 5 -7.22 10.96 4.13
N HIS A 6 -6.16 10.64 3.37
CA HIS A 6 -5.90 11.21 2.04
C HIS A 6 -7.10 11.17 1.08
N ASN A 7 -7.90 10.09 1.08
CA ASN A 7 -9.10 9.99 0.24
C ASN A 7 -10.20 10.98 0.68
N GLY A 8 -10.44 11.11 1.99
CA GLY A 8 -11.38 12.09 2.55
C GLY A 8 -10.95 13.51 2.23
N LEU A 9 -9.66 13.81 2.30
CA LEU A 9 -9.10 15.12 1.94
C LEU A 9 -9.25 15.43 0.45
N VAL A 10 -9.08 14.44 -0.44
CA VAL A 10 -9.36 14.60 -1.88
C VAL A 10 -10.82 14.93 -2.12
N ALA A 11 -11.75 14.18 -1.51
CA ALA A 11 -13.19 14.47 -1.63
C ALA A 11 -13.51 15.89 -1.11
N ALA A 12 -12.94 16.27 0.04
CA ALA A 12 -13.12 17.60 0.61
C ALA A 12 -12.64 18.72 -0.33
N ALA A 13 -11.47 18.53 -0.96
CA ALA A 13 -10.92 19.49 -1.90
C ALA A 13 -11.82 19.68 -3.13
N TYR A 14 -12.29 18.60 -3.76
CA TYR A 14 -13.19 18.69 -4.92
C TYR A 14 -14.52 19.35 -4.56
N LEU A 15 -15.15 18.97 -3.46
CA LEU A 15 -16.43 19.53 -3.03
C LEU A 15 -16.33 21.01 -2.65
N ALA A 16 -15.29 21.39 -1.91
CA ALA A 16 -15.08 22.79 -1.53
C ALA A 16 -14.78 23.66 -2.75
N ARG A 17 -13.99 23.19 -3.72
CA ARG A 17 -13.78 23.90 -5.00
C ARG A 17 -15.06 24.09 -5.82
N ALA A 18 -16.00 23.17 -5.68
CA ALA A 18 -17.33 23.28 -6.29
C ALA A 18 -18.31 24.15 -5.47
N GLY A 19 -17.83 24.89 -4.46
CA GLY A 19 -18.63 25.80 -3.66
C GLY A 19 -19.49 25.11 -2.58
N ARG A 20 -19.24 23.85 -2.27
CA ARG A 20 -19.94 23.16 -1.17
C ARG A 20 -19.26 23.50 0.15
N ARG A 21 -20.06 23.70 1.22
CA ARG A 21 -19.55 23.80 2.58
C ARG A 21 -19.10 22.41 3.05
N VAL A 22 -17.85 22.28 3.44
CA VAL A 22 -17.24 20.99 3.81
C VAL A 22 -16.62 21.09 5.19
N LEU A 23 -17.04 20.19 6.08
CA LEU A 23 -16.41 19.92 7.38
C LEU A 23 -15.81 18.52 7.37
N VAL A 24 -14.52 18.41 7.67
CA VAL A 24 -13.81 17.15 7.87
C VAL A 24 -13.59 16.95 9.35
N LEU A 25 -14.02 15.79 9.87
CA LEU A 25 -13.81 15.37 11.26
C LEU A 25 -12.77 14.25 11.27
N GLU A 26 -11.67 14.47 11.97
CA GLU A 26 -10.57 13.50 12.10
C GLU A 26 -10.29 13.19 13.57
N ARG A 27 -10.22 11.91 13.93
CA ARG A 27 -9.99 11.45 15.30
C ARG A 27 -8.61 11.80 15.83
N LEU A 28 -7.58 11.64 15.00
CA LEU A 28 -6.20 11.93 15.37
C LEU A 28 -5.96 13.44 15.48
N ASP A 29 -4.84 13.82 16.06
CA ASP A 29 -4.37 15.22 16.15
C ASP A 29 -3.87 15.78 14.81
N HIS A 30 -3.82 14.95 13.77
CA HIS A 30 -3.39 15.28 12.42
C HIS A 30 -4.22 14.59 11.35
N ALA A 31 -4.31 15.16 10.17
CA ALA A 31 -4.90 14.56 8.98
C ALA A 31 -3.85 13.74 8.19
N GLY A 32 -4.32 12.93 7.22
CA GLY A 32 -3.47 12.15 6.31
C GLY A 32 -3.68 10.63 6.40
N GLY A 33 -4.24 10.14 7.50
CA GLY A 33 -4.47 8.71 7.72
C GLY A 33 -3.16 7.92 7.74
N LEU A 34 -3.03 6.87 6.89
CA LEU A 34 -1.80 6.08 6.79
C LEU A 34 -0.74 6.70 5.84
N ALA A 35 -1.04 7.80 5.16
CA ALA A 35 -0.11 8.49 4.29
C ALA A 35 0.64 9.60 5.04
N ILE A 36 1.41 9.24 6.06
CA ILE A 36 2.12 10.17 6.93
C ILE A 36 3.62 9.87 7.00
N SER A 37 4.40 10.90 7.32
CA SER A 37 5.80 10.77 7.71
C SER A 37 5.94 11.02 9.22
N ALA A 38 6.72 10.18 9.90
CA ALA A 38 6.93 10.27 11.34
C ALA A 38 8.41 10.37 11.70
N ARG A 39 8.72 11.05 12.81
CA ARG A 39 10.00 10.99 13.50
C ARG A 39 9.92 9.88 14.55
N ALA A 40 10.20 8.65 14.13
CA ALA A 40 9.98 7.46 14.94
C ALA A 40 11.03 7.29 16.06
N PHE A 41 12.22 7.92 15.94
CA PHE A 41 13.35 7.69 16.84
C PHE A 41 13.75 8.98 17.55
N PRO A 42 13.64 9.04 18.89
CA PRO A 42 14.01 10.22 19.66
C PRO A 42 15.47 10.64 19.41
N GLY A 43 15.68 11.92 19.14
CA GLY A 43 17.01 12.46 18.87
C GLY A 43 17.63 12.13 17.52
N VAL A 44 16.91 11.41 16.64
CA VAL A 44 17.35 11.11 15.28
C VAL A 44 16.47 11.87 14.30
N ASP A 45 17.05 12.81 13.55
CA ASP A 45 16.31 13.63 12.57
C ASP A 45 16.09 12.88 11.26
N VAL A 46 15.11 12.00 11.27
CA VAL A 46 14.65 11.23 10.10
C VAL A 46 13.14 11.29 10.01
N ARG A 47 12.61 11.45 8.79
CA ARG A 47 11.17 11.45 8.49
C ARG A 47 10.81 10.20 7.72
N LEU A 48 10.50 9.14 8.43
CA LEU A 48 10.10 7.87 7.81
C LEU A 48 8.65 7.94 7.34
N SER A 49 8.39 7.43 6.15
CA SER A 49 7.06 7.06 5.70
C SER A 49 6.60 5.87 6.54
N ARG A 50 5.80 6.15 7.59
CA ARG A 50 5.59 5.20 8.70
C ARG A 50 4.83 3.95 8.29
N TYR A 51 3.80 4.12 7.43
CA TYR A 51 2.93 3.03 6.98
C TYR A 51 3.03 2.83 5.47
N SER A 52 2.33 3.65 4.67
CA SER A 52 2.50 3.71 3.21
C SER A 52 3.80 4.42 2.84
N TYR A 53 4.42 4.08 1.71
CA TYR A 53 5.80 4.51 1.43
C TYR A 53 6.11 4.81 -0.04
N LEU A 54 5.26 4.39 -0.97
CA LEU A 54 5.40 4.66 -2.41
C LEU A 54 4.08 5.16 -3.01
N VAL A 55 4.17 5.84 -4.14
CA VAL A 55 3.03 6.34 -4.91
C VAL A 55 3.02 5.69 -6.28
N SER A 56 1.91 5.03 -6.61
CA SER A 56 1.65 4.44 -7.93
C SER A 56 0.25 4.81 -8.42
N LEU A 57 -0.76 4.58 -7.59
CA LEU A 57 -2.18 4.69 -7.94
C LEU A 57 -2.75 6.12 -7.86
N LEU A 58 -1.99 7.15 -7.54
CA LEU A 58 -2.49 8.52 -7.48
C LEU A 58 -2.58 9.09 -8.90
N PRO A 59 -3.80 9.23 -9.48
CA PRO A 59 -3.94 9.65 -10.86
C PRO A 59 -3.40 11.06 -11.10
N THR A 60 -2.65 11.22 -12.17
CA THR A 60 -2.15 12.54 -12.64
C THR A 60 -3.28 13.57 -12.74
N LYS A 61 -4.49 13.15 -13.11
CA LYS A 61 -5.66 14.04 -13.15
C LYS A 61 -5.99 14.63 -11.77
N ILE A 62 -5.96 13.86 -10.70
CA ILE A 62 -6.20 14.38 -9.34
C ILE A 62 -5.11 15.38 -8.95
N VAL A 63 -3.85 15.06 -9.26
CA VAL A 63 -2.70 15.95 -8.99
C VAL A 63 -2.89 17.29 -9.71
N GLN A 64 -3.26 17.27 -10.99
CA GLN A 64 -3.49 18.46 -11.81
C GLN A 64 -4.72 19.24 -11.37
N ASP A 65 -5.86 18.57 -11.20
CA ASP A 65 -7.13 19.20 -10.83
C ASP A 65 -7.00 19.96 -9.49
N LEU A 66 -6.31 19.38 -8.52
CA LEU A 66 -6.16 19.98 -7.19
C LEU A 66 -4.93 20.90 -7.07
N GLY A 67 -4.09 20.96 -8.10
CA GLY A 67 -2.85 21.76 -8.10
C GLY A 67 -1.90 21.31 -6.99
N LEU A 68 -1.70 19.99 -6.88
CA LEU A 68 -0.80 19.42 -5.87
C LEU A 68 0.65 19.62 -6.31
N GLY A 69 1.42 20.35 -5.51
CA GLY A 69 2.87 20.54 -5.72
C GLY A 69 3.67 19.31 -5.26
N LEU A 70 3.51 18.20 -5.96
CA LEU A 70 4.19 16.94 -5.64
C LEU A 70 5.38 16.72 -6.57
N GLU A 71 6.51 16.33 -6.00
CA GLU A 71 7.65 15.77 -6.73
C GLU A 71 7.71 14.28 -6.47
N LEU A 72 7.61 13.48 -7.54
CA LEU A 72 7.73 12.03 -7.51
C LEU A 72 8.99 11.62 -8.28
N ARG A 73 9.85 10.81 -7.67
CA ARG A 73 11.08 10.32 -8.29
C ARG A 73 10.93 8.88 -8.72
N ARG A 74 11.20 8.64 -9.99
CA ARG A 74 11.26 7.31 -10.56
C ARG A 74 12.47 6.55 -10.03
N ARG A 75 12.31 5.25 -9.83
CA ARG A 75 13.40 4.35 -9.45
C ARG A 75 14.02 3.74 -10.73
N ARG A 76 15.34 3.80 -10.85
CA ARG A 76 16.04 3.14 -11.95
C ARG A 76 15.85 1.64 -11.90
N TYR A 77 16.07 1.02 -10.73
CA TYR A 77 15.89 -0.41 -10.56
C TYR A 77 14.45 -0.69 -10.11
N ALA A 78 13.78 -1.61 -10.81
CA ALA A 78 12.49 -2.09 -10.37
C ALA A 78 12.64 -2.96 -9.13
N SER A 79 13.50 -3.98 -9.21
CA SER A 79 13.72 -4.90 -8.10
C SER A 79 15.10 -5.58 -8.15
N TYR A 80 15.48 -6.15 -7.00
CA TYR A 80 16.53 -7.14 -6.86
C TYR A 80 16.06 -8.27 -5.96
N THR A 81 16.19 -9.52 -6.40
CA THR A 81 15.80 -10.72 -5.67
C THR A 81 17.00 -11.65 -5.51
N PRO A 82 17.59 -11.77 -4.33
CA PRO A 82 18.72 -12.67 -4.08
C PRO A 82 18.35 -14.14 -4.28
N LYS A 83 19.28 -14.91 -4.87
CA LYS A 83 19.15 -16.36 -5.04
C LYS A 83 20.54 -17.01 -5.05
N ASP A 84 20.84 -17.87 -4.10
CA ASP A 84 22.01 -18.77 -4.05
C ASP A 84 23.36 -18.13 -4.45
N GLY A 85 23.67 -16.95 -3.91
CA GLY A 85 24.92 -16.21 -4.17
C GLY A 85 24.93 -15.38 -5.46
N THR A 86 23.78 -15.31 -6.15
CA THR A 86 23.47 -14.40 -7.27
C THR A 86 22.14 -13.71 -7.00
N GLY A 87 21.54 -13.07 -8.00
CA GLY A 87 20.22 -12.49 -7.85
C GLY A 87 19.61 -12.00 -9.16
N LEU A 88 18.29 -11.86 -9.15
CA LEU A 88 17.52 -11.32 -10.26
C LEU A 88 17.42 -9.80 -10.11
N LEU A 89 18.16 -9.07 -10.92
CA LEU A 89 18.11 -7.60 -10.99
C LEU A 89 17.27 -7.17 -12.20
N VAL A 90 16.24 -6.38 -11.96
CA VAL A 90 15.42 -5.75 -13.01
C VAL A 90 15.77 -4.26 -13.09
N ASP A 91 16.48 -3.88 -14.16
CA ASP A 91 16.93 -2.51 -14.43
C ASP A 91 16.01 -1.88 -15.49
N ASN A 92 15.26 -0.84 -15.12
CA ASN A 92 14.32 -0.17 -16.02
C ASN A 92 14.98 0.61 -17.16
N GLU A 93 16.30 0.84 -17.06
CA GLU A 93 17.07 1.62 -18.02
C GLU A 93 18.04 0.75 -18.84
N ASP A 94 18.25 -0.52 -18.44
CA ASP A 94 19.18 -1.44 -19.10
C ASP A 94 18.57 -2.84 -19.26
N GLU A 95 17.90 -3.04 -20.38
CA GLU A 95 17.28 -4.32 -20.75
C GLU A 95 18.31 -5.44 -20.93
N ALA A 96 19.52 -5.13 -21.42
CA ALA A 96 20.57 -6.13 -21.61
C ALA A 96 21.05 -6.67 -20.26
N ARG A 97 21.21 -5.79 -19.28
CA ARG A 97 21.57 -6.17 -17.91
C ARG A 97 20.46 -6.99 -17.23
N THR A 98 19.22 -6.63 -17.45
CA THR A 98 18.06 -7.41 -16.99
C THR A 98 18.08 -8.81 -17.61
N ALA A 99 18.24 -8.93 -18.92
CA ALA A 99 18.32 -10.22 -19.63
C ALA A 99 19.48 -11.09 -19.11
N GLU A 100 20.65 -10.50 -18.88
CA GLU A 100 21.80 -11.19 -18.30
C GLU A 100 21.51 -11.72 -16.90
N SER A 101 20.85 -10.90 -16.07
CA SER A 101 20.44 -11.28 -14.72
C SER A 101 19.47 -12.47 -14.74
N PHE A 102 18.49 -12.47 -15.64
CA PHE A 102 17.61 -13.63 -15.84
C PHE A 102 18.40 -14.90 -16.22
N ARG A 103 19.34 -14.81 -17.20
CA ARG A 103 20.17 -15.96 -17.57
C ARG A 103 20.97 -16.53 -16.40
N ASN A 104 21.52 -15.65 -15.57
CA ASN A 104 22.30 -16.07 -14.40
C ASN A 104 21.45 -16.80 -13.35
N VAL A 105 20.19 -16.40 -13.18
CA VAL A 105 19.27 -16.98 -12.20
C VAL A 105 18.56 -18.24 -12.72
N THR A 106 18.15 -18.24 -14.00
CA THR A 106 17.28 -19.27 -14.58
C THR A 106 18.01 -20.25 -15.53
N GLY A 107 19.25 -19.95 -15.89
CA GLY A 107 20.07 -20.74 -16.81
C GLY A 107 19.72 -20.56 -18.29
N GLY A 108 18.84 -19.61 -18.65
CA GLY A 108 18.46 -19.37 -20.04
C GLY A 108 17.60 -18.15 -20.26
N ASP A 109 17.10 -17.97 -21.50
CA ASP A 109 16.34 -16.78 -21.89
C ASP A 109 14.80 -17.00 -21.83
N ALA A 110 14.34 -18.22 -21.52
CA ALA A 110 12.90 -18.57 -21.60
C ALA A 110 12.05 -17.73 -20.63
N ASP A 111 12.47 -17.65 -19.36
CA ASP A 111 11.75 -16.89 -18.34
C ASP A 111 11.82 -15.37 -18.58
N HIS A 112 12.94 -14.85 -19.10
CA HIS A 112 13.02 -13.45 -19.50
C HIS A 112 12.05 -13.10 -20.64
N LYS A 113 11.94 -13.97 -21.64
CA LYS A 113 10.97 -13.79 -22.72
C LYS A 113 9.54 -13.84 -22.18
N ALA A 114 9.21 -14.84 -21.35
CA ALA A 114 7.91 -14.97 -20.71
C ALA A 114 7.57 -13.74 -19.84
N TRP A 115 8.56 -13.20 -19.11
CA TRP A 115 8.43 -11.97 -18.32
C TRP A 115 8.04 -10.79 -19.20
N ARG A 116 8.72 -10.57 -20.28
CA ARG A 116 8.40 -9.47 -21.22
C ARG A 116 7.00 -9.61 -21.81
N ASP A 117 6.63 -10.82 -22.23
CA ASP A 117 5.31 -11.08 -22.84
C ASP A 117 4.19 -10.88 -21.78
N PHE A 118 4.40 -11.38 -20.56
CA PHE A 118 3.46 -11.22 -19.44
C PHE A 118 3.27 -9.74 -19.05
N TYR A 119 4.37 -9.02 -18.81
CA TYR A 119 4.28 -7.60 -18.43
C TYR A 119 3.85 -6.70 -19.58
N ALA A 120 4.04 -7.09 -20.85
CA ALA A 120 3.41 -6.41 -21.98
C ALA A 120 1.87 -6.55 -21.96
N MET A 121 1.35 -7.74 -21.60
CA MET A 121 -0.10 -7.95 -21.39
C MET A 121 -0.61 -7.12 -20.20
N VAL A 122 0.09 -7.17 -19.07
CA VAL A 122 -0.21 -6.39 -17.85
C VAL A 122 -0.25 -4.88 -18.17
N ALA A 123 0.76 -4.37 -18.88
CA ALA A 123 0.83 -2.96 -19.23
C ALA A 123 -0.30 -2.52 -20.19
N ARG A 124 -0.73 -3.40 -21.13
CA ARG A 124 -1.92 -3.13 -21.97
C ARG A 124 -3.17 -3.04 -21.11
N THR A 125 -3.33 -3.96 -20.15
CA THR A 125 -4.46 -3.99 -19.22
C THR A 125 -4.47 -2.74 -18.33
N ALA A 126 -3.34 -2.33 -17.79
CA ALA A 126 -3.19 -1.13 -16.98
C ALA A 126 -3.61 0.13 -17.75
N ARG A 127 -3.09 0.32 -18.98
CA ARG A 127 -3.45 1.46 -19.82
C ARG A 127 -4.93 1.49 -20.20
N ALA A 128 -5.55 0.32 -20.37
CA ALA A 128 -6.96 0.21 -20.68
C ALA A 128 -7.86 0.57 -19.47
N LEU A 129 -7.49 0.13 -18.28
CA LEU A 129 -8.28 0.30 -17.06
C LEU A 129 -8.09 1.65 -16.37
N ALA A 130 -6.88 2.19 -16.35
CA ALA A 130 -6.58 3.42 -15.60
C ALA A 130 -7.56 4.58 -15.90
N PRO A 131 -7.95 4.87 -17.14
CA PRO A 131 -8.93 5.93 -17.43
C PRO A 131 -10.31 5.68 -16.82
N THR A 132 -10.70 4.42 -16.59
CA THR A 132 -12.01 4.08 -16.02
C THR A 132 -12.09 4.30 -14.52
N LEU A 133 -10.94 4.42 -13.83
CA LEU A 133 -10.88 4.54 -12.39
C LEU A 133 -11.52 5.84 -11.86
N LEU A 134 -11.53 6.90 -12.65
CA LEU A 134 -12.13 8.21 -12.33
C LEU A 134 -13.44 8.48 -13.05
N GLN A 135 -14.15 7.44 -13.50
CA GLN A 135 -15.44 7.52 -14.18
C GLN A 135 -16.48 6.65 -13.47
N PRO A 136 -17.78 6.74 -13.79
CA PRO A 136 -18.76 5.75 -13.33
C PRO A 136 -18.27 4.34 -13.63
N LEU A 137 -18.68 3.38 -12.79
CA LEU A 137 -18.22 1.99 -12.93
C LEU A 137 -18.59 1.41 -14.29
N PRO A 138 -17.64 0.84 -15.04
CA PRO A 138 -17.98 0.03 -16.21
C PRO A 138 -18.68 -1.25 -15.76
N THR A 139 -19.42 -1.87 -16.66
CA THR A 139 -19.93 -3.22 -16.42
C THR A 139 -18.82 -4.26 -16.56
N ARG A 140 -19.04 -5.45 -16.00
CA ARG A 140 -18.14 -6.59 -16.20
C ARG A 140 -17.85 -6.86 -17.68
N ALA A 141 -18.91 -6.87 -18.52
CA ALA A 141 -18.79 -7.10 -19.94
C ALA A 141 -17.99 -6.00 -20.68
N ASP A 142 -18.05 -4.76 -20.16
CA ASP A 142 -17.23 -3.67 -20.70
C ASP A 142 -15.76 -3.88 -20.40
N VAL A 143 -15.44 -4.27 -19.17
CA VAL A 143 -14.05 -4.55 -18.76
C VAL A 143 -13.49 -5.76 -19.51
N GLU A 144 -14.27 -6.85 -19.65
CA GLU A 144 -13.85 -8.03 -20.41
C GLU A 144 -13.49 -7.68 -21.87
N ARG A 145 -14.32 -6.87 -22.53
CA ARG A 145 -14.03 -6.37 -23.90
C ARG A 145 -12.80 -5.46 -23.93
N LEU A 146 -12.65 -4.62 -22.92
CA LEU A 146 -11.59 -3.62 -22.84
C LEU A 146 -10.20 -4.26 -22.68
N VAL A 147 -10.08 -5.27 -21.82
CA VAL A 147 -8.80 -5.93 -21.52
C VAL A 147 -8.47 -7.07 -22.50
N GLY A 148 -9.50 -7.63 -23.15
CA GLY A 148 -9.38 -8.75 -24.09
C GLY A 148 -9.32 -10.13 -23.41
N PRO A 149 -9.51 -11.21 -24.20
CA PRO A 149 -9.78 -12.55 -23.67
C PRO A 149 -8.60 -13.14 -22.88
N GLU A 150 -7.35 -12.88 -23.28
CA GLU A 150 -6.17 -13.39 -22.59
C GLU A 150 -6.04 -12.77 -21.18
N ALA A 151 -6.04 -11.45 -21.09
CA ALA A 151 -5.92 -10.74 -19.81
C ALA A 151 -7.13 -11.01 -18.91
N TRP A 152 -8.35 -11.12 -19.49
CA TRP A 152 -9.53 -11.48 -18.74
C TRP A 152 -9.40 -12.85 -18.09
N ARG A 153 -9.02 -13.88 -18.86
CA ARG A 153 -8.83 -15.23 -18.34
C ARG A 153 -7.81 -15.25 -17.20
N ASP A 154 -6.66 -14.61 -17.39
CA ASP A 154 -5.48 -14.76 -16.53
C ASP A 154 -5.46 -13.84 -15.32
N LEU A 155 -6.08 -12.66 -15.42
CA LEU A 155 -6.06 -11.65 -14.36
C LEU A 155 -7.41 -11.50 -13.64
N PHE A 156 -8.54 -12.01 -14.22
CA PHE A 156 -9.86 -11.80 -13.64
C PHE A 156 -10.65 -13.10 -13.40
N ALA A 157 -10.54 -14.10 -14.29
CA ALA A 157 -11.43 -15.24 -14.28
C ALA A 157 -10.86 -16.48 -13.58
N ARG A 158 -9.53 -16.59 -13.48
CA ARG A 158 -8.84 -17.69 -12.78
C ARG A 158 -7.79 -17.14 -11.81
N PRO A 159 -7.39 -17.90 -10.78
CA PRO A 159 -6.31 -17.48 -9.88
C PRO A 159 -5.03 -17.13 -10.63
N VAL A 160 -4.45 -15.96 -10.30
CA VAL A 160 -3.26 -15.42 -10.99
C VAL A 160 -2.05 -16.36 -10.88
N GLY A 161 -1.94 -17.10 -9.78
CA GLY A 161 -0.88 -18.09 -9.58
C GLY A 161 -0.87 -19.16 -10.66
N GLN A 162 -2.03 -19.61 -11.14
CA GLN A 162 -2.12 -20.58 -12.23
C GLN A 162 -1.56 -20.00 -13.54
N ALA A 163 -1.89 -18.75 -13.82
CA ALA A 163 -1.38 -18.06 -15.01
C ALA A 163 0.15 -17.86 -14.95
N VAL A 164 0.69 -17.63 -13.75
CA VAL A 164 2.12 -17.48 -13.50
C VAL A 164 2.83 -18.83 -13.60
N ASP A 165 2.28 -19.88 -12.96
CA ASP A 165 2.87 -21.24 -12.96
C ASP A 165 2.95 -21.84 -14.39
N GLU A 166 1.99 -21.49 -15.28
CA GLU A 166 2.01 -21.91 -16.68
C GLU A 166 3.04 -21.19 -17.55
N ARG A 167 3.42 -19.95 -17.19
CA ARG A 167 4.30 -19.12 -18.01
C ARG A 167 5.77 -19.18 -17.65
N PHE A 168 6.07 -19.31 -16.37
CA PHE A 168 7.42 -19.23 -15.85
C PHE A 168 7.91 -20.58 -15.37
N GLY A 169 9.18 -20.89 -15.66
CA GLY A 169 9.83 -22.12 -15.24
C GLY A 169 10.50 -22.01 -13.87
N ASP A 170 11.07 -20.85 -13.56
CA ASP A 170 11.87 -20.65 -12.36
C ASP A 170 11.01 -20.21 -11.16
N ASP A 171 11.27 -20.81 -9.99
CA ASP A 171 10.56 -20.54 -8.73
C ASP A 171 10.68 -19.09 -8.26
N THR A 172 11.87 -18.50 -8.40
CA THR A 172 12.13 -17.11 -8.01
C THR A 172 11.35 -16.14 -8.89
N VAL A 173 11.35 -16.37 -10.22
CA VAL A 173 10.61 -15.53 -11.16
C VAL A 173 9.11 -15.59 -10.89
N ARG A 174 8.56 -16.79 -10.65
CA ARG A 174 7.15 -16.98 -10.27
C ARG A 174 6.82 -16.20 -9.00
N GLY A 175 7.68 -16.33 -8.00
CA GLY A 175 7.48 -15.67 -6.71
C GLY A 175 7.48 -14.15 -6.81
N VAL A 176 8.47 -13.57 -7.50
CA VAL A 176 8.56 -12.11 -7.70
C VAL A 176 7.31 -11.54 -8.38
N VAL A 177 6.74 -12.25 -9.37
CA VAL A 177 5.48 -11.82 -9.98
C VAL A 177 4.32 -11.88 -8.99
N LEU A 178 4.29 -12.89 -8.11
CA LEU A 178 3.17 -13.12 -7.21
C LEU A 178 3.18 -12.25 -5.96
N THR A 179 4.30 -11.60 -5.61
CA THR A 179 4.35 -10.69 -4.46
C THR A 179 3.38 -9.52 -4.59
N ASP A 180 3.22 -8.94 -5.78
CA ASP A 180 2.23 -7.89 -6.06
C ASP A 180 0.77 -8.32 -5.76
N ALA A 181 0.51 -9.63 -5.74
CA ALA A 181 -0.80 -10.18 -5.39
C ALA A 181 -1.04 -10.32 -3.87
N LEU A 182 -0.01 -10.09 -3.05
CA LEU A 182 -0.02 -10.39 -1.63
C LEU A 182 0.19 -9.15 -0.74
N ILE A 183 0.52 -8.01 -1.31
CA ILE A 183 0.75 -6.77 -0.56
C ILE A 183 -0.55 -6.31 0.10
N GLY A 184 -0.67 -6.56 1.40
CA GLY A 184 -1.87 -6.22 2.19
C GLY A 184 -3.04 -7.19 2.06
N THR A 185 -2.85 -8.35 1.42
CA THR A 185 -3.88 -9.38 1.23
C THR A 185 -3.36 -10.74 1.73
N PHE A 186 -4.12 -11.42 2.59
CA PHE A 186 -3.83 -12.78 3.03
C PHE A 186 -4.59 -13.77 2.14
N ALA A 187 -3.91 -14.29 1.14
CA ALA A 187 -4.52 -15.18 0.14
C ALA A 187 -3.51 -16.22 -0.38
N ASP A 188 -4.02 -17.32 -0.93
CA ASP A 188 -3.25 -18.22 -1.78
C ASP A 188 -3.44 -17.80 -3.25
N PRO A 189 -2.39 -17.29 -3.94
CA PRO A 189 -2.50 -16.87 -5.33
C PRO A 189 -2.87 -17.99 -6.31
N ALA A 190 -2.70 -19.28 -5.93
CA ALA A 190 -3.09 -20.42 -6.76
C ALA A 190 -4.57 -20.79 -6.66
N ALA A 191 -5.28 -20.29 -5.64
CA ALA A 191 -6.65 -20.68 -5.35
C ALA A 191 -7.62 -19.51 -5.20
N ASP A 192 -7.14 -18.31 -4.80
CA ASP A 192 -7.98 -17.22 -4.35
C ASP A 192 -7.94 -16.00 -5.28
N LEU A 193 -9.10 -15.58 -5.77
CA LEU A 193 -9.25 -14.38 -6.59
C LEU A 193 -9.06 -13.06 -5.80
N ALA A 194 -8.95 -13.08 -4.47
CA ALA A 194 -8.53 -11.91 -3.70
C ALA A 194 -7.11 -11.49 -4.09
N ALA A 195 -6.23 -12.46 -4.34
CA ALA A 195 -4.89 -12.25 -4.85
C ALA A 195 -4.89 -11.53 -6.22
N ASN A 196 -5.80 -11.92 -7.12
CA ASN A 196 -5.94 -11.25 -8.42
C ASN A 196 -6.32 -9.77 -8.27
N ARG A 197 -7.24 -9.46 -7.36
CA ARG A 197 -7.65 -8.07 -7.11
C ARG A 197 -6.50 -7.24 -6.55
N CYS A 198 -5.74 -7.81 -5.62
CA CYS A 198 -4.53 -7.18 -5.09
C CYS A 198 -3.50 -6.95 -6.21
N PHE A 199 -3.17 -7.97 -6.99
CA PHE A 199 -2.27 -7.88 -8.13
C PHE A 199 -2.69 -6.76 -9.10
N LEU A 200 -3.96 -6.75 -9.49
CA LEU A 200 -4.48 -5.79 -10.46
C LEU A 200 -4.25 -4.33 -10.01
N TYR A 201 -4.56 -4.00 -8.74
CA TYR A 201 -4.35 -2.65 -8.22
C TYR A 201 -2.87 -2.29 -8.05
N HIS A 202 -1.99 -3.28 -7.84
CA HIS A 202 -0.55 -3.04 -7.79
C HIS A 202 0.04 -2.73 -9.17
N VAL A 203 -0.46 -3.36 -10.23
CA VAL A 203 0.11 -3.22 -11.58
C VAL A 203 -0.58 -2.17 -12.44
N ILE A 204 -1.75 -1.66 -12.08
CA ILE A 204 -2.43 -0.60 -12.85
C ILE A 204 -1.66 0.73 -12.73
N GLY A 205 -1.33 1.15 -11.52
CA GLY A 205 -0.78 2.46 -11.25
C GLY A 205 -1.67 3.56 -11.84
N ASP A 206 -1.04 4.62 -12.37
CA ASP A 206 -1.70 5.63 -13.24
C ASP A 206 -1.59 5.22 -14.72
N GLY A 207 -1.81 3.93 -15.04
CA GLY A 207 -1.69 3.33 -16.37
C GLY A 207 -0.26 2.91 -16.75
N THR A 208 0.71 3.15 -15.91
CA THR A 208 2.15 2.82 -16.13
C THR A 208 2.61 1.62 -15.32
N GLY A 209 1.98 1.34 -14.18
CA GLY A 209 2.44 0.34 -13.21
C GLY A 209 3.69 0.78 -12.43
N GLU A 210 4.17 2.02 -12.60
CA GLU A 210 5.36 2.51 -11.91
C GLU A 210 5.08 2.86 -10.44
N TRP A 211 6.04 2.56 -9.59
CA TRP A 211 6.04 2.92 -8.17
C TRP A 211 7.12 3.94 -7.88
N ASN A 212 6.72 5.16 -7.56
CA ASN A 212 7.58 6.31 -7.40
C ASN A 212 7.77 6.68 -5.93
N VAL A 213 8.95 7.24 -5.63
CA VAL A 213 9.28 7.76 -4.29
C VAL A 213 8.84 9.22 -4.20
N PRO A 214 7.91 9.56 -3.27
CA PRO A 214 7.53 10.95 -3.05
C PRO A 214 8.65 11.70 -2.30
N VAL A 215 9.07 12.84 -2.83
CA VAL A 215 10.06 13.71 -2.17
C VAL A 215 9.48 14.29 -0.89
N GLY A 216 10.20 14.10 0.21
CA GLY A 216 9.72 14.45 1.56
C GLY A 216 8.86 13.36 2.23
N GLY A 217 8.75 12.18 1.59
CA GLY A 217 7.98 11.03 2.07
C GLY A 217 6.47 11.20 1.93
N MET A 218 5.73 10.22 2.45
CA MET A 218 4.26 10.17 2.29
C MET A 218 3.53 11.33 2.98
N GLY A 219 4.10 11.91 4.03
CA GLY A 219 3.55 13.10 4.66
C GLY A 219 3.52 14.33 3.76
N ALA A 220 4.44 14.41 2.77
CA ALA A 220 4.39 15.47 1.77
C ALA A 220 3.18 15.29 0.82
N VAL A 221 2.81 14.05 0.51
CA VAL A 221 1.65 13.74 -0.34
C VAL A 221 0.35 14.14 0.38
N SER A 222 0.11 13.63 1.58
CA SER A 222 -1.11 13.94 2.33
C SER A 222 -1.18 15.43 2.72
N GLY A 223 -0.04 16.04 3.08
CA GLY A 223 0.04 17.46 3.38
C GLY A 223 -0.29 18.35 2.18
N ALA A 224 0.13 17.99 0.97
CA ALA A 224 -0.25 18.70 -0.25
C ALA A 224 -1.76 18.62 -0.52
N ILE A 225 -2.37 17.44 -0.29
CA ILE A 225 -3.83 17.24 -0.44
C ILE A 225 -4.59 18.04 0.63
N GLU A 226 -4.15 18.00 1.90
CA GLU A 226 -4.74 18.78 2.98
C GLU A 226 -4.68 20.28 2.67
N ALA A 227 -3.52 20.77 2.26
CA ALA A 227 -3.35 22.17 1.88
C ALA A 227 -4.28 22.57 0.72
N ALA A 228 -4.49 21.69 -0.26
CA ALA A 228 -5.44 21.93 -1.35
C ALA A 228 -6.89 22.00 -0.85
N ALA A 229 -7.30 21.12 0.07
CA ALA A 229 -8.62 21.13 0.68
C ALA A 229 -8.86 22.43 1.47
N ARG A 230 -7.90 22.84 2.31
CA ARG A 230 -7.97 24.11 3.08
C ARG A 230 -8.00 25.33 2.16
N ARG A 231 -7.16 25.38 1.13
CA ARG A 231 -7.18 26.48 0.14
C ARG A 231 -8.52 26.59 -0.58
N ALA A 232 -9.21 25.48 -0.78
CA ALA A 232 -10.54 25.45 -1.37
C ALA A 232 -11.66 25.88 -0.38
N GLY A 233 -11.35 26.04 0.90
CA GLY A 233 -12.31 26.45 1.93
C GLY A 233 -12.91 25.31 2.75
N ALA A 234 -12.34 24.10 2.70
CA ALA A 234 -12.74 23.03 3.59
C ALA A 234 -12.27 23.30 5.03
N GLU A 235 -13.17 23.14 5.99
CA GLU A 235 -12.84 23.14 7.42
C GLU A 235 -12.38 21.75 7.84
N ILE A 236 -11.26 21.65 8.56
CA ILE A 236 -10.72 20.37 9.03
C ILE A 236 -10.50 20.48 10.54
N THR A 237 -11.25 19.67 11.28
CA THR A 237 -11.19 19.56 12.75
C THR A 237 -10.54 18.23 13.10
N THR A 238 -9.39 18.31 13.77
CA THR A 238 -8.66 17.16 14.34
C THR A 238 -9.04 16.94 15.80
N GLY A 239 -8.71 15.78 16.38
CA GLY A 239 -9.16 15.41 17.73
C GLY A 239 -10.68 15.22 17.83
N ALA A 240 -11.36 14.95 16.72
CA ALA A 240 -12.82 14.81 16.60
C ALA A 240 -13.19 13.39 16.23
N GLU A 241 -13.45 12.56 17.23
CA GLU A 241 -13.83 11.15 17.06
C GLU A 241 -15.31 11.01 16.74
N ILE A 242 -15.65 10.42 15.59
CA ILE A 242 -17.04 10.13 15.22
C ILE A 242 -17.52 8.93 16.02
N VAL A 243 -18.60 9.12 16.75
CA VAL A 243 -19.23 8.11 17.62
C VAL A 243 -20.60 7.65 17.12
N GLY A 244 -21.22 8.38 16.20
CA GLY A 244 -22.52 8.03 15.62
C GLY A 244 -22.73 8.67 14.25
N ILE A 245 -23.40 7.97 13.35
CA ILE A 245 -23.90 8.47 12.07
C ILE A 245 -25.32 7.98 11.89
N ALA A 246 -26.27 8.89 11.65
CA ALA A 246 -27.64 8.53 11.34
C ALA A 246 -27.90 8.58 9.81
N PRO A 247 -28.79 7.74 9.28
CA PRO A 247 -29.20 7.78 7.87
C PRO A 247 -29.72 9.13 7.38
N SER A 248 -30.23 9.97 8.31
CA SER A 248 -30.67 11.35 8.06
C SER A 248 -29.55 12.31 7.68
N GLY A 249 -28.28 11.92 7.86
CA GLY A 249 -27.10 12.76 7.66
C GLY A 249 -26.63 13.48 8.92
N GLU A 250 -27.18 13.15 10.08
CA GLU A 250 -26.68 13.58 11.38
C GLU A 250 -25.43 12.80 11.76
N VAL A 251 -24.39 13.50 12.24
CA VAL A 251 -23.12 12.94 12.69
C VAL A 251 -22.84 13.43 14.09
N THR A 252 -22.70 12.48 15.03
CA THR A 252 -22.27 12.75 16.40
C THR A 252 -20.79 12.46 16.54
N PHE A 253 -20.05 13.41 17.12
CA PHE A 253 -18.62 13.28 17.33
C PHE A 253 -18.19 13.86 18.69
N ARG A 254 -17.08 13.38 19.20
CA ARG A 254 -16.51 13.76 20.49
C ARG A 254 -15.18 14.47 20.30
N THR A 255 -15.01 15.56 21.05
CA THR A 255 -13.76 16.32 21.17
C THR A 255 -13.36 16.40 22.64
N GLY A 256 -12.25 17.08 22.96
CA GLY A 256 -11.81 17.25 24.35
C GLY A 256 -12.78 18.04 25.24
N ASP A 257 -13.66 18.84 24.66
CA ASP A 257 -14.66 19.66 25.36
C ASP A 257 -16.09 19.05 25.38
N GLY A 258 -16.27 17.86 24.79
CA GLY A 258 -17.52 17.12 24.89
C GLY A 258 -18.01 16.49 23.58
N GLU A 259 -19.31 16.15 23.60
CA GLU A 259 -19.98 15.55 22.46
C GLU A 259 -20.77 16.61 21.67
N HIS A 260 -20.65 16.56 20.36
CA HIS A 260 -21.22 17.50 19.42
C HIS A 260 -21.99 16.79 18.33
N THR A 261 -22.94 17.48 17.72
CA THR A 261 -23.73 16.98 16.61
C THR A 261 -23.74 17.98 15.46
N VAL A 262 -23.59 17.48 14.23
CA VAL A 262 -23.72 18.27 13.00
C VAL A 262 -24.55 17.50 11.99
N THR A 263 -25.33 18.21 11.17
CA THR A 263 -26.13 17.59 10.10
C THR A 263 -25.60 18.03 8.73
N GLY A 264 -25.30 17.07 7.87
CA GLY A 264 -24.90 17.28 6.48
C GLY A 264 -25.97 16.82 5.48
N GLY A 265 -26.09 17.51 4.34
CA GLY A 265 -26.91 17.04 3.21
C GLY A 265 -26.40 15.71 2.64
N ARG A 266 -25.08 15.50 2.72
CA ARG A 266 -24.39 14.23 2.41
C ARG A 266 -23.30 13.99 3.44
N VAL A 267 -23.08 12.71 3.81
CA VAL A 267 -21.99 12.28 4.69
C VAL A 267 -21.08 11.37 3.87
N LEU A 268 -19.85 11.83 3.61
CA LEU A 268 -18.85 11.03 2.92
C LEU A 268 -17.94 10.36 3.96
N VAL A 269 -17.87 9.05 3.92
CA VAL A 269 -17.25 8.22 4.95
C VAL A 269 -15.92 7.67 4.46
N ASN A 270 -14.83 8.16 5.06
CA ASN A 270 -13.47 7.67 4.87
C ASN A 270 -13.05 6.69 5.99
N LEU A 271 -13.97 6.30 6.84
CA LEU A 271 -13.76 5.26 7.84
C LEU A 271 -13.76 3.87 7.18
N PRO A 272 -13.08 2.88 7.79
CA PRO A 272 -13.27 1.48 7.40
C PRO A 272 -14.75 1.07 7.47
N PRO A 273 -15.26 0.23 6.55
CA PRO A 273 -16.65 -0.24 6.58
C PRO A 273 -17.07 -0.84 7.92
N ALA A 274 -16.20 -1.61 8.57
CA ALA A 274 -16.48 -2.16 9.90
C ALA A 274 -16.64 -1.07 10.99
N VAL A 275 -15.97 0.08 10.85
CA VAL A 275 -16.19 1.23 11.76
C VAL A 275 -17.50 1.93 11.42
N LEU A 276 -17.81 2.08 10.13
CA LEU A 276 -19.10 2.63 9.69
C LEU A 276 -20.26 1.82 10.26
N ASP A 277 -20.20 0.48 10.17
CA ASP A 277 -21.24 -0.38 10.73
C ASP A 277 -21.43 -0.15 12.23
N ARG A 278 -20.34 -0.05 12.99
CA ARG A 278 -20.41 0.24 14.44
C ARG A 278 -21.06 1.60 14.75
N VAL A 279 -20.65 2.67 14.04
CA VAL A 279 -21.23 4.00 14.29
C VAL A 279 -22.67 4.16 13.77
N LEU A 280 -23.12 3.23 12.91
CA LEU A 280 -24.53 3.06 12.53
C LEU A 280 -25.30 2.15 13.49
N GLY A 281 -24.67 1.65 14.57
CA GLY A 281 -25.28 0.76 15.55
C GLY A 281 -25.49 -0.68 15.06
N ARG A 282 -24.67 -1.15 14.10
CA ARG A 282 -24.77 -2.50 13.50
C ARG A 282 -23.59 -3.38 13.94
N SER A 283 -23.78 -4.69 13.81
CA SER A 283 -22.65 -5.62 13.92
C SER A 283 -21.72 -5.44 12.72
N ALA A 284 -20.41 -5.52 12.98
CA ALA A 284 -19.41 -5.33 11.97
C ALA A 284 -18.66 -6.63 11.70
N ASP A 285 -18.49 -6.98 10.43
CA ASP A 285 -17.50 -7.95 10.00
C ASP A 285 -16.11 -7.28 9.96
N VAL A 286 -15.16 -7.85 10.72
CA VAL A 286 -13.83 -7.27 10.87
C VAL A 286 -12.87 -8.03 9.96
N PRO A 287 -12.39 -7.43 8.87
CA PRO A 287 -11.41 -8.04 7.99
C PRO A 287 -10.06 -8.16 8.70
N GLU A 288 -9.24 -9.12 8.28
CA GLU A 288 -7.93 -9.35 8.87
C GLU A 288 -6.82 -8.79 7.97
N GLY A 289 -6.04 -7.83 8.49
CA GLY A 289 -4.79 -7.40 7.87
C GLY A 289 -3.68 -8.44 8.04
N ALA A 290 -2.71 -8.47 7.14
CA ALA A 290 -1.75 -9.57 7.06
C ALA A 290 -0.29 -9.11 6.79
N GLN A 291 0.07 -7.95 7.28
CA GLN A 291 1.38 -7.36 7.04
C GLN A 291 2.16 -7.08 8.32
N LEU A 292 3.48 -7.22 8.25
CA LEU A 292 4.41 -6.69 9.25
C LEU A 292 5.14 -5.49 8.65
N LYS A 293 5.14 -4.36 9.30
CA LYS A 293 5.91 -3.19 8.89
C LYS A 293 7.11 -3.01 9.81
N VAL A 294 8.32 -2.96 9.24
CA VAL A 294 9.54 -2.65 10.00
C VAL A 294 10.21 -1.45 9.36
N ASN A 295 10.40 -0.38 10.14
CA ASN A 295 11.14 0.80 9.74
C ASN A 295 12.47 0.84 10.48
N MET A 296 13.57 1.10 9.77
CA MET A 296 14.91 1.13 10.31
C MET A 296 15.68 2.35 9.81
N VAL A 297 16.63 2.80 10.61
CA VAL A 297 17.70 3.70 10.14
C VAL A 297 19.01 2.95 10.27
N LEU A 298 19.78 2.95 9.18
CA LEU A 298 21.05 2.28 9.08
C LEU A 298 22.19 3.30 9.13
N SER A 299 23.28 2.97 9.82
CA SER A 299 24.55 3.72 9.78
C SER A 299 25.30 3.54 8.46
N ARG A 300 24.99 2.48 7.71
CA ARG A 300 25.51 2.14 6.38
C ARG A 300 24.61 1.09 5.74
N LEU A 301 24.66 0.96 4.41
CA LEU A 301 24.05 -0.17 3.74
C LEU A 301 24.75 -1.49 4.12
N PRO A 302 23.98 -2.58 4.32
CA PRO A 302 24.56 -3.89 4.54
C PRO A 302 25.23 -4.42 3.25
N ARG A 303 26.30 -5.20 3.41
CA ARG A 303 26.93 -5.93 2.32
C ARG A 303 26.10 -7.16 1.96
N LEU A 304 26.01 -7.45 0.68
CA LEU A 304 25.31 -8.62 0.18
C LEU A 304 26.25 -9.84 0.09
N ARG A 305 25.71 -11.04 0.19
CA ARG A 305 26.46 -12.27 -0.14
C ARG A 305 26.76 -12.36 -1.63
N ASP A 306 25.88 -11.84 -2.47
CA ASP A 306 26.14 -11.63 -3.89
C ASP A 306 27.10 -10.43 -4.04
N ALA A 307 28.39 -10.70 -4.24
CA ALA A 307 29.40 -9.69 -4.45
C ALA A 307 29.39 -9.09 -5.87
N SER A 308 28.56 -9.63 -6.78
CA SER A 308 28.48 -9.16 -8.18
C SER A 308 27.56 -7.94 -8.33
N VAL A 309 26.70 -7.66 -7.35
CA VAL A 309 25.80 -6.51 -7.36
C VAL A 309 26.23 -5.45 -6.34
N ASP A 310 26.19 -4.19 -6.77
CA ASP A 310 26.38 -3.06 -5.86
C ASP A 310 25.16 -2.98 -4.89
N PRO A 311 25.37 -2.95 -3.56
CA PRO A 311 24.30 -2.77 -2.60
C PRO A 311 23.38 -1.58 -2.88
N ARG A 312 23.93 -0.46 -3.38
CA ARG A 312 23.10 0.70 -3.77
C ARG A 312 22.15 0.36 -4.92
N ALA A 313 22.59 -0.41 -5.90
CA ALA A 313 21.74 -0.86 -7.00
C ALA A 313 20.66 -1.82 -6.49
N ALA A 314 21.02 -2.78 -5.64
CA ALA A 314 20.11 -3.78 -5.10
C ALA A 314 19.00 -3.15 -4.20
N PHE A 315 19.36 -2.19 -3.34
CA PHE A 315 18.42 -1.55 -2.41
C PHE A 315 17.73 -0.30 -2.96
N SER A 316 18.06 0.18 -4.17
CA SER A 316 17.37 1.34 -4.78
C SER A 316 16.00 0.98 -5.36
N GLY A 317 15.77 -0.30 -5.68
CA GLY A 317 14.47 -0.83 -6.09
C GLY A 317 13.74 -1.50 -4.94
N THR A 318 12.87 -2.45 -5.27
CA THR A 318 12.29 -3.40 -4.32
C THR A 318 13.29 -4.54 -4.10
N PHE A 319 13.76 -4.71 -2.87
CA PHE A 319 14.62 -5.82 -2.52
C PHE A 319 13.74 -6.93 -1.93
N HIS A 320 13.62 -8.04 -2.65
CA HIS A 320 12.77 -9.17 -2.27
C HIS A 320 13.53 -10.18 -1.41
N ILE A 321 12.87 -10.72 -0.39
CA ILE A 321 13.45 -11.74 0.49
C ILE A 321 12.49 -12.90 0.63
N ASN A 322 12.98 -14.13 0.44
CA ASN A 322 12.20 -15.36 0.61
C ASN A 322 10.90 -15.37 -0.22
N GLU A 323 10.91 -14.77 -1.36
CA GLU A 323 9.73 -14.61 -2.22
C GLU A 323 9.70 -15.57 -3.41
N GLY A 324 10.43 -16.71 -3.34
CA GLY A 324 10.20 -17.83 -4.23
C GLY A 324 8.76 -18.35 -4.09
N ARG A 325 8.20 -18.88 -5.17
CA ARG A 325 6.83 -19.41 -5.24
C ARG A 325 6.52 -20.42 -4.13
N ASP A 326 7.44 -21.36 -3.91
CA ASP A 326 7.30 -22.40 -2.89
C ASP A 326 7.39 -21.82 -1.48
N GLN A 327 8.25 -20.82 -1.27
CA GLN A 327 8.39 -20.17 0.03
C GLN A 327 7.17 -19.29 0.36
N LEU A 328 6.57 -18.62 -0.62
CA LEU A 328 5.30 -17.89 -0.43
C LEU A 328 4.20 -18.84 0.02
N ALA A 329 4.07 -20.01 -0.63
CA ALA A 329 3.09 -21.03 -0.24
C ALA A 329 3.37 -21.63 1.15
N ALA A 330 4.64 -21.88 1.48
CA ALA A 330 5.03 -22.41 2.79
C ALA A 330 4.74 -21.41 3.91
N ALA A 331 5.04 -20.12 3.71
CA ALA A 331 4.75 -19.08 4.68
C ALA A 331 3.24 -18.88 4.87
N HIS A 332 2.44 -18.85 3.79
CA HIS A 332 0.99 -18.83 3.86
C HIS A 332 0.43 -20.01 4.67
N ALA A 333 0.91 -21.23 4.39
CA ALA A 333 0.47 -22.43 5.12
C ALA A 333 0.82 -22.37 6.61
N GLN A 334 2.01 -21.86 7.00
CA GLN A 334 2.39 -21.68 8.40
C GLN A 334 1.46 -20.68 9.08
N ALA A 335 1.25 -19.51 8.47
CA ALA A 335 0.37 -18.47 9.01
C ALA A 335 -1.11 -18.93 9.11
N THR A 336 -1.57 -19.77 8.17
CA THR A 336 -2.90 -20.38 8.21
C THR A 336 -3.08 -21.28 9.44
N ARG A 337 -2.01 -22.00 9.86
CA ARG A 337 -2.00 -22.80 11.09
C ARG A 337 -1.82 -22.00 12.38
N GLY A 338 -1.70 -20.66 12.30
CA GLY A 338 -1.47 -19.80 13.46
C GLY A 338 0.00 -19.70 13.87
N GLU A 339 0.93 -20.03 12.98
CA GLU A 339 2.37 -19.96 13.22
C GLU A 339 2.95 -18.72 12.55
N ILE A 340 3.84 -17.98 13.24
CA ILE A 340 4.68 -16.98 12.58
C ILE A 340 5.58 -17.71 11.58
N PRO A 341 5.60 -17.31 10.28
CA PRO A 341 6.45 -17.95 9.29
C PRO A 341 7.92 -17.95 9.73
N ARG A 342 8.60 -19.10 9.61
CA ARG A 342 10.02 -19.23 10.03
C ARG A 342 10.95 -18.37 9.19
N LEU A 343 10.63 -18.23 7.91
CA LEU A 343 11.33 -17.40 6.95
C LEU A 343 10.26 -16.55 6.24
N PRO A 344 9.83 -15.43 6.86
CA PRO A 344 8.78 -14.61 6.29
C PRO A 344 9.24 -13.99 4.97
N PRO A 345 8.41 -14.07 3.93
CA PRO A 345 8.62 -13.29 2.71
C PRO A 345 8.46 -11.81 3.02
N ALA A 346 9.27 -10.97 2.38
CA ALA A 346 9.21 -9.54 2.60
C ALA A 346 9.81 -8.73 1.46
N GLU A 347 9.25 -7.56 1.24
CA GLU A 347 9.81 -6.51 0.40
C GLU A 347 10.54 -5.47 1.24
N VAL A 348 11.70 -5.04 0.79
CA VAL A 348 12.54 -4.05 1.47
C VAL A 348 12.83 -2.87 0.55
N TYR A 349 12.81 -1.66 1.12
CA TYR A 349 12.97 -0.40 0.40
C TYR A 349 13.91 0.54 1.13
N CYS A 350 14.83 1.16 0.40
CA CYS A 350 15.74 2.17 0.94
C CYS A 350 15.46 3.52 0.27
N HIS A 351 14.43 4.22 0.79
CA HIS A 351 13.93 5.46 0.16
C HIS A 351 14.95 6.59 0.16
N SER A 352 15.85 6.66 1.15
CA SER A 352 16.90 7.68 1.21
C SER A 352 17.89 7.61 0.05
N LEU A 353 18.02 6.46 -0.62
CA LEU A 353 18.82 6.34 -1.84
C LEU A 353 18.23 7.13 -3.01
N THR A 354 16.92 7.30 -3.05
CA THR A 354 16.22 8.07 -4.08
C THR A 354 15.89 9.49 -3.59
N ASP A 355 15.49 9.63 -2.32
CA ASP A 355 15.19 10.92 -1.70
C ASP A 355 15.94 11.11 -0.37
N PRO A 356 17.14 11.65 -0.38
CA PRO A 356 17.90 11.93 0.85
C PRO A 356 17.30 13.09 1.67
N SER A 357 16.26 13.80 1.20
CA SER A 357 15.65 14.91 1.93
C SER A 357 14.88 14.47 3.17
N ILE A 358 14.53 13.17 3.27
CA ILE A 358 13.90 12.58 4.45
C ILE A 358 14.86 12.43 5.63
N LEU A 359 16.17 12.51 5.37
CA LEU A 359 17.22 12.54 6.37
C LEU A 359 17.55 13.99 6.75
N GLY A 360 17.73 14.24 8.04
CA GLY A 360 18.27 15.50 8.54
C GLY A 360 19.70 15.78 8.00
N PRO A 361 20.13 17.05 7.98
CA PRO A 361 21.42 17.41 7.35
C PRO A 361 22.61 16.62 7.87
N GLU A 362 22.64 16.30 9.17
CA GLU A 362 23.75 15.56 9.80
C GLU A 362 23.81 14.07 9.43
N LEU A 363 22.68 13.52 8.96
CA LEU A 363 22.56 12.12 8.56
C LEU A 363 22.77 11.88 7.06
N ARG A 364 22.65 12.91 6.23
CA ARG A 364 22.81 12.79 4.78
C ARG A 364 24.23 12.32 4.41
N GLY A 365 24.28 11.22 3.64
CA GLY A 365 25.55 10.59 3.26
C GLY A 365 26.23 9.80 4.39
N ARG A 366 25.62 9.69 5.57
CA ARG A 366 26.14 8.96 6.73
C ARG A 366 25.16 7.91 7.27
N ALA A 367 23.91 7.99 6.86
CA ALA A 367 22.87 7.05 7.25
C ALA A 367 21.93 6.81 6.06
N GLU A 368 21.24 5.68 6.11
CA GLU A 368 20.20 5.32 5.13
C GLU A 368 18.96 4.87 5.85
N THR A 369 17.77 5.06 5.25
CA THR A 369 16.53 4.48 5.76
C THR A 369 16.33 3.11 5.14
N MET A 370 15.77 2.18 5.91
CA MET A 370 15.31 0.90 5.37
C MET A 370 13.91 0.62 5.90
N THR A 371 12.98 0.38 5.00
CA THR A 371 11.62 0.00 5.36
C THR A 371 11.31 -1.38 4.78
N LEU A 372 10.66 -2.22 5.59
CA LEU A 372 10.33 -3.58 5.22
C LEU A 372 8.82 -3.80 5.34
N PHE A 373 8.25 -4.49 4.37
CA PHE A 373 6.88 -4.95 4.35
C PHE A 373 6.87 -6.48 4.32
N GLY A 374 6.58 -7.10 5.46
CA GLY A 374 6.50 -8.55 5.62
C GLY A 374 5.13 -9.07 5.23
N LEU A 375 5.10 -10.16 4.47
CA LEU A 375 3.90 -10.83 3.99
C LEU A 375 3.46 -11.94 4.95
N HIS A 376 2.20 -12.37 4.83
CA HIS A 376 1.64 -13.50 5.57
C HIS A 376 1.77 -13.38 7.09
N MET A 377 1.55 -12.18 7.61
CA MET A 377 1.55 -11.85 9.05
C MET A 377 0.13 -11.42 9.51
N PRO A 378 -0.88 -12.33 9.46
CA PRO A 378 -2.26 -11.98 9.79
C PRO A 378 -2.42 -11.60 11.26
N ALA A 379 -3.38 -10.69 11.54
CA ALA A 379 -3.60 -10.09 12.86
C ALA A 379 -3.77 -11.12 13.98
N ARG A 380 -4.38 -12.28 13.69
CA ARG A 380 -4.58 -13.35 14.68
C ARG A 380 -3.29 -13.86 15.31
N LEU A 381 -2.14 -13.78 14.61
CA LEU A 381 -0.85 -14.20 15.12
C LEU A 381 -0.35 -13.33 16.31
N PHE A 382 -0.88 -12.11 16.41
CA PHE A 382 -0.44 -11.09 17.36
C PHE A 382 -1.44 -10.81 18.47
N ARG A 383 -2.63 -11.48 18.49
CA ARG A 383 -3.69 -11.13 19.46
C ARG A 383 -3.49 -11.74 20.84
N ALA A 384 -2.96 -12.96 20.92
CA ALA A 384 -2.83 -13.67 22.22
C ALA A 384 -1.64 -13.13 23.05
N ASP A 385 -0.53 -12.82 22.39
CA ASP A 385 0.68 -12.24 22.99
C ASP A 385 1.26 -11.21 22.03
N PRO A 386 0.79 -9.97 22.04
CA PRO A 386 1.19 -8.95 21.07
C PRO A 386 2.70 -8.63 21.10
N GLU A 387 3.32 -8.60 22.30
CA GLU A 387 4.73 -8.25 22.44
C GLU A 387 5.63 -9.43 22.05
N GLY A 388 5.41 -10.62 22.60
CA GLY A 388 6.20 -11.79 22.26
C GLY A 388 6.08 -12.18 20.79
N ALA A 389 4.88 -12.06 20.20
CA ALA A 389 4.67 -12.30 18.77
C ALA A 389 5.37 -11.25 17.89
N ARG A 390 5.36 -9.96 18.29
CA ARG A 390 6.10 -8.89 17.59
C ARG A 390 7.60 -9.16 17.59
N GLU A 391 8.16 -9.52 18.74
CA GLU A 391 9.58 -9.89 18.84
C GLU A 391 9.92 -11.13 18.02
N ALA A 392 9.08 -12.16 18.07
CA ALA A 392 9.28 -13.38 17.28
C ALA A 392 9.25 -13.09 15.78
N ALA A 393 8.29 -12.26 15.32
CA ALA A 393 8.19 -11.83 13.92
C ALA A 393 9.41 -11.02 13.49
N LEU A 394 9.90 -10.08 14.33
CA LEU A 394 11.11 -9.31 14.05
C LEU A 394 12.34 -10.22 13.94
N ARG A 395 12.53 -11.15 14.90
CA ARG A 395 13.64 -12.11 14.84
C ARG A 395 13.60 -12.98 13.57
N ALA A 396 12.43 -13.50 13.20
CA ALA A 396 12.27 -14.28 11.97
C ALA A 396 12.58 -13.45 10.71
N THR A 397 12.17 -12.17 10.71
CA THR A 397 12.44 -11.24 9.61
C THR A 397 13.92 -10.91 9.50
N PHE A 398 14.61 -10.65 10.60
CA PHE A 398 16.06 -10.41 10.60
C PHE A 398 16.83 -11.66 10.19
N ALA A 399 16.44 -12.84 10.68
CA ALA A 399 17.02 -14.10 10.21
C ALA A 399 16.82 -14.32 8.69
N SER A 400 15.72 -13.84 8.12
CA SER A 400 15.48 -13.86 6.67
C SER A 400 16.43 -12.94 5.93
N LEU A 401 16.64 -11.72 6.43
CA LEU A 401 17.62 -10.75 5.87
C LEU A 401 19.04 -11.30 5.94
N ASP A 402 19.46 -11.80 7.08
CA ASP A 402 20.84 -12.28 7.33
C ASP A 402 21.23 -13.45 6.43
N ARG A 403 20.27 -14.19 5.87
CA ARG A 403 20.56 -15.26 4.90
C ARG A 403 21.13 -14.73 3.60
N VAL A 404 20.79 -13.52 3.21
CA VAL A 404 21.21 -12.90 1.95
C VAL A 404 22.27 -11.80 2.14
N LEU A 405 22.49 -11.38 3.38
CA LEU A 405 23.51 -10.42 3.75
C LEU A 405 24.83 -11.11 4.13
N ALA A 406 25.96 -10.43 3.92
CA ALA A 406 27.29 -10.90 4.32
C ALA A 406 27.60 -10.61 5.81
N GLU A 407 26.71 -9.95 6.51
CA GLU A 407 26.79 -9.53 7.90
C GLU A 407 25.40 -9.43 8.52
N PRO A 408 25.24 -9.54 9.84
CA PRO A 408 23.95 -9.33 10.49
C PRO A 408 23.41 -7.93 10.23
N ILE A 409 22.11 -7.82 9.95
CA ILE A 409 21.47 -6.49 9.74
C ILE A 409 21.59 -5.60 10.98
N GLU A 410 21.60 -6.20 12.15
CA GLU A 410 21.74 -5.49 13.44
C GLU A 410 23.05 -4.71 13.56
N ASP A 411 24.15 -5.17 12.91
CA ASP A 411 25.44 -4.48 12.87
C ASP A 411 25.40 -3.22 11.98
N CYS A 412 24.39 -3.08 11.16
CA CYS A 412 24.18 -1.93 10.27
C CYS A 412 23.24 -0.89 10.87
N LEU A 413 22.52 -1.21 11.96
CA LEU A 413 21.55 -0.29 12.55
C LEU A 413 22.23 0.95 13.14
N LEU A 414 21.63 2.11 12.87
CA LEU A 414 21.96 3.33 13.60
C LEU A 414 21.43 3.20 15.03
N ARG A 415 22.18 3.74 16.00
CA ARG A 415 21.70 3.87 17.38
C ARG A 415 21.32 5.31 17.67
N ALA A 416 20.19 5.48 18.32
CA ALA A 416 19.76 6.77 18.85
C ALA A 416 20.74 7.26 19.95
N PRO A 417 20.68 8.54 20.36
CA PRO A 417 21.58 9.08 21.39
C PRO A 417 21.56 8.34 22.74
N ASP A 418 20.47 7.66 23.07
CA ASP A 418 20.32 6.82 24.26
C ASP A 418 20.89 5.39 24.10
N GLY A 419 21.46 5.08 22.93
CA GLY A 419 22.01 3.76 22.59
C GLY A 419 20.98 2.77 22.03
N THR A 420 19.69 3.10 21.97
CA THR A 420 18.63 2.24 21.42
C THR A 420 18.80 2.07 19.90
N PRO A 421 18.70 0.84 19.35
CA PRO A 421 18.69 0.65 17.89
C PRO A 421 17.49 1.34 17.24
N CYS A 422 17.72 1.99 16.10
CA CYS A 422 16.66 2.65 15.34
C CYS A 422 15.86 1.61 14.54
N VAL A 423 14.99 0.87 15.22
CA VAL A 423 14.05 -0.11 14.65
C VAL A 423 12.66 0.13 15.23
N GLU A 424 11.67 0.27 14.34
CA GLU A 424 10.26 0.38 14.69
C GLU A 424 9.50 -0.76 14.01
N VAL A 425 8.73 -1.52 14.78
CA VAL A 425 7.89 -2.63 14.28
C VAL A 425 6.43 -2.28 14.46
N ARG A 426 5.63 -2.48 13.41
CA ARG A 426 4.18 -2.31 13.43
C ARG A 426 3.50 -3.57 12.91
N THR A 427 2.69 -4.18 13.75
CA THR A 427 1.83 -5.34 13.46
C THR A 427 0.45 -4.87 13.02
N PRO A 428 -0.42 -5.75 12.49
CA PRO A 428 -1.81 -5.39 12.22
C PRO A 428 -2.56 -4.92 13.49
N VAL A 429 -2.22 -5.45 14.66
CA VAL A 429 -2.82 -5.03 15.94
C VAL A 429 -2.39 -3.61 16.32
N ASP A 430 -1.15 -3.22 16.01
CA ASP A 430 -0.72 -1.83 16.19
C ASP A 430 -1.48 -0.87 15.28
N LEU A 431 -1.73 -1.25 14.02
CA LEU A 431 -2.52 -0.43 13.09
C LEU A 431 -3.99 -0.30 13.54
N GLU A 432 -4.55 -1.37 14.10
CA GLU A 432 -5.89 -1.31 14.70
C GLU A 432 -5.95 -0.29 15.83
N ASN A 433 -5.00 -0.32 16.74
CA ASN A 433 -4.96 0.54 17.93
C ASN A 433 -4.63 2.01 17.59
N GLU A 434 -3.60 2.24 16.75
CA GLU A 434 -3.07 3.56 16.46
C GLU A 434 -3.90 4.30 15.40
N ALA A 435 -4.21 3.61 14.30
CA ALA A 435 -4.88 4.21 13.15
C ALA A 435 -6.39 3.94 13.10
N GLY A 436 -6.94 3.13 14.02
CA GLY A 436 -8.37 2.79 14.03
C GLY A 436 -8.79 1.93 12.86
N LEU A 437 -7.90 1.04 12.38
CA LEU A 437 -8.16 0.11 11.29
C LEU A 437 -8.52 -1.27 11.86
N PRO A 438 -9.79 -1.67 11.90
CA PRO A 438 -10.18 -2.96 12.44
C PRO A 438 -9.41 -4.11 11.77
N GLY A 439 -8.84 -4.99 12.60
CA GLY A 439 -7.97 -6.08 12.16
C GLY A 439 -6.66 -5.63 11.51
N GLY A 440 -6.34 -4.35 11.50
CA GLY A 440 -5.16 -3.78 10.87
C GLY A 440 -5.15 -3.87 9.34
N HIS A 441 -6.30 -4.04 8.69
CA HIS A 441 -6.38 -4.22 7.24
C HIS A 441 -6.14 -2.90 6.50
N ILE A 442 -5.02 -2.80 5.76
CA ILE A 442 -4.57 -1.54 5.13
C ILE A 442 -5.50 -1.04 4.00
N PHE A 443 -6.31 -1.92 3.40
CA PHE A 443 -7.32 -1.57 2.41
C PHE A 443 -8.72 -1.44 3.02
N HIS A 444 -8.84 -1.48 4.34
CA HIS A 444 -10.09 -1.45 5.12
C HIS A 444 -10.97 -2.70 4.96
N ARG A 445 -10.79 -3.49 3.94
CA ARG A 445 -11.34 -4.81 3.59
C ARG A 445 -10.67 -5.30 2.32
N ASP A 446 -10.97 -6.51 1.88
CA ASP A 446 -10.50 -7.01 0.58
C ASP A 446 -10.88 -6.07 -0.56
N LEU A 447 -9.95 -5.90 -1.50
CA LEU A 447 -10.16 -5.08 -2.69
C LEU A 447 -11.29 -5.66 -3.55
N SER A 448 -12.10 -4.77 -4.13
CA SER A 448 -13.20 -5.12 -5.02
C SER A 448 -12.77 -4.99 -6.48
N TRP A 449 -13.41 -5.77 -7.37
CA TRP A 449 -13.23 -5.59 -8.80
C TRP A 449 -13.59 -4.16 -9.25
N PRO A 450 -12.87 -3.58 -10.24
CA PRO A 450 -13.10 -2.21 -10.72
C PRO A 450 -14.31 -2.10 -11.68
N TYR A 451 -15.30 -2.98 -11.54
CA TYR A 451 -16.50 -3.02 -12.35
C TYR A 451 -17.74 -3.37 -11.52
N THR A 452 -18.91 -3.23 -12.09
CA THR A 452 -20.19 -3.68 -11.54
C THR A 452 -20.78 -4.82 -12.37
N GLU A 453 -21.52 -5.73 -11.73
CA GLU A 453 -22.26 -6.77 -12.44
C GLU A 453 -23.51 -6.19 -13.11
N GLN A 454 -24.15 -5.22 -12.48
CA GLN A 454 -25.38 -4.59 -12.98
C GLN A 454 -25.46 -3.12 -12.54
N GLY A 455 -26.14 -2.31 -13.36
CA GLY A 455 -26.43 -0.92 -13.05
C GLY A 455 -25.30 0.04 -13.41
N SER A 456 -25.43 1.26 -12.90
CA SER A 456 -24.46 2.34 -13.07
C SER A 456 -24.25 3.00 -11.70
N GLY A 457 -23.09 3.55 -11.45
CA GLY A 457 -22.76 4.24 -10.23
C GLY A 457 -21.28 4.52 -10.13
N TRP A 458 -20.88 5.19 -9.08
CA TRP A 458 -19.47 5.54 -8.85
C TRP A 458 -18.72 4.49 -8.00
N GLY A 459 -19.45 3.47 -7.46
CA GLY A 459 -18.89 2.45 -6.57
C GLY A 459 -18.58 2.97 -5.17
N VAL A 460 -19.24 4.03 -4.78
CA VAL A 460 -19.14 4.73 -3.50
C VAL A 460 -20.46 4.71 -2.72
N GLU A 461 -21.52 4.25 -3.37
CA GLU A 461 -22.87 4.20 -2.82
C GLU A 461 -22.93 3.24 -1.64
N SER A 462 -23.67 3.63 -0.60
CA SER A 462 -24.09 2.75 0.48
C SER A 462 -25.59 2.43 0.36
N GLU A 463 -26.13 1.66 1.27
CA GLU A 463 -27.57 1.40 1.37
C GLU A 463 -28.38 2.65 1.79
N HIS A 464 -27.68 3.70 2.29
CA HIS A 464 -28.31 4.95 2.72
C HIS A 464 -28.02 6.06 1.72
N GLU A 465 -29.06 6.67 1.19
CA GLU A 465 -28.99 7.70 0.15
C GLU A 465 -28.02 8.85 0.49
N ARG A 466 -27.95 9.25 1.77
CA ARG A 466 -27.11 10.37 2.21
C ARG A 466 -25.69 10.00 2.59
N ILE A 467 -25.37 8.70 2.67
CA ILE A 467 -24.06 8.19 3.11
C ILE A 467 -23.33 7.60 1.92
N LEU A 468 -22.15 8.12 1.62
CA LEU A 468 -21.28 7.63 0.55
C LEU A 468 -19.93 7.19 1.12
N LEU A 469 -19.36 6.10 0.61
CA LEU A 469 -18.01 5.65 0.95
C LEU A 469 -16.99 6.47 0.14
N CYS A 470 -16.00 7.03 0.80
CA CYS A 470 -14.91 7.71 0.10
C CYS A 470 -13.51 7.24 0.54
N GLY A 471 -13.43 6.18 1.36
CA GLY A 471 -12.19 5.59 1.85
C GLY A 471 -11.74 4.37 1.04
N ALA A 472 -10.66 3.75 1.49
CA ALA A 472 -10.07 2.55 0.86
C ALA A 472 -11.04 1.37 0.76
N GLY A 473 -12.04 1.28 1.61
CA GLY A 473 -13.09 0.27 1.56
C GLY A 473 -14.16 0.47 0.46
N ALA A 474 -14.15 1.58 -0.30
CA ALA A 474 -15.01 1.75 -1.48
C ALA A 474 -14.52 0.87 -2.65
N ARG A 475 -15.34 0.68 -3.69
CA ARG A 475 -14.85 0.09 -4.94
C ARG A 475 -13.75 0.96 -5.53
N ARG A 476 -12.73 0.35 -6.15
CA ARG A 476 -11.54 1.05 -6.65
C ARG A 476 -10.78 1.78 -5.55
N GLY A 477 -10.97 1.34 -4.30
CA GLY A 477 -10.17 1.74 -3.14
C GLY A 477 -8.83 1.00 -3.11
N GLY A 478 -8.04 1.31 -2.13
CA GLY A 478 -6.72 0.73 -1.90
C GLY A 478 -5.57 1.62 -2.35
N GLY A 479 -4.44 1.49 -1.66
CA GLY A 479 -3.28 2.33 -1.86
C GLY A 479 -3.52 3.81 -1.55
N VAL A 480 -2.51 4.65 -1.81
CA VAL A 480 -2.62 6.11 -1.71
C VAL A 480 -3.00 6.65 -3.09
N SER A 481 -4.29 6.64 -3.40
CA SER A 481 -4.79 6.94 -4.75
C SER A 481 -5.66 8.20 -4.85
N GLY A 482 -6.42 8.52 -3.81
CA GLY A 482 -7.44 9.57 -3.90
C GLY A 482 -8.65 9.21 -4.76
N ILE A 483 -8.65 8.07 -5.44
CA ILE A 483 -9.71 7.63 -6.35
C ILE A 483 -11.07 7.55 -5.67
N PRO A 484 -11.23 6.88 -4.50
CA PRO A 484 -12.52 6.84 -3.81
C PRO A 484 -13.01 8.24 -3.42
N GLY A 485 -12.10 9.11 -3.00
CA GLY A 485 -12.42 10.49 -2.65
C GLY A 485 -12.95 11.28 -3.83
N HIS A 486 -12.25 11.22 -4.98
CA HIS A 486 -12.71 11.80 -6.25
C HIS A 486 -14.09 11.28 -6.63
N ASN A 487 -14.26 9.97 -6.66
CA ASN A 487 -15.50 9.33 -7.11
C ASN A 487 -16.69 9.68 -6.22
N ALA A 488 -16.49 9.74 -4.89
CA ALA A 488 -17.51 10.18 -3.96
C ALA A 488 -17.88 11.67 -4.15
N ALA A 489 -16.90 12.52 -4.42
CA ALA A 489 -17.15 13.92 -4.75
C ALA A 489 -17.95 14.05 -6.06
N MET A 490 -17.57 13.30 -7.11
CA MET A 490 -18.29 13.31 -8.38
C MET A 490 -19.72 12.79 -8.22
N ALA A 491 -19.94 11.72 -7.45
CA ALA A 491 -21.28 11.21 -7.15
C ALA A 491 -22.19 12.28 -6.52
N VAL A 492 -21.63 13.18 -5.67
CA VAL A 492 -22.38 14.30 -5.08
C VAL A 492 -22.60 15.44 -6.08
N LEU A 493 -21.66 15.71 -6.98
CA LEU A 493 -21.70 16.84 -7.88
C LEU A 493 -22.51 16.57 -9.15
N THR A 494 -22.70 15.29 -9.50
CA THR A 494 -23.48 14.86 -10.70
C THR A 494 -24.87 14.35 -10.37
N ALA A 495 -25.24 14.23 -9.07
CA ALA A 495 -26.59 13.93 -8.58
C ALA A 495 -27.47 15.23 -8.53
#